data_e289a491187ab990c9d9eddaacaace4d
#
_entry.id   e289a491187ab990c9d9eddaacaace4d
#
_cell.length_a   1.000
_cell.length_b   1.000
_cell.length_c   1.000
_cell.angle_alpha   90.00
_cell.angle_beta   90.00
_cell.angle_gamma   90.00
#
_symmetry.space_group_name_H-M   'P 1'
#
loop_
_entity.id
_entity.type
_entity.pdbx_description
1 polymer ?
#
loop_
_entity_poly.entity_id
_entity_poly.type
_entity_poly.pdbx_seq_one_letter_code
_entity_poly.pdbx_strand_id
1 'polypeptide(L)'
;MRISFKLVIFLLVFFNLIFFRFCFALKFNEIFPNPEGKDLNKEWIELYNNSSSSVDLYNYKVKDKAGKIFRVKDHYLIKQKEFFVIYPNPKLIINNQDEILYLINPKEEILDKVVLKEKIPEEISYCLIENKWKFCPLTLGKENKKLFEESVKENVNYSQDEILEKTNNSFDRSSKFFLFSTFISATFAYFLARKLHFFLPKH
;
A
#
# COMPACT_ATOMS: atom_id res chain seq x y z
N MET A 1 34.21 24.80 -14.07
CA MET A 1 33.24 24.18 -14.98
C MET A 1 31.85 24.77 -14.65
N ARG A 2 31.26 25.62 -15.51
CA ARG A 2 29.95 26.23 -15.27
C ARG A 2 28.86 25.27 -15.75
N ILE A 3 28.10 24.73 -14.80
CA ILE A 3 26.92 23.91 -15.15
C ILE A 3 25.86 24.85 -15.74
N SER A 4 25.41 24.55 -16.97
CA SER A 4 24.39 25.37 -17.63
C SER A 4 23.08 25.32 -16.85
N PHE A 5 22.44 26.47 -16.66
CA PHE A 5 21.13 26.60 -16.00
C PHE A 5 20.07 25.70 -16.69
N LYS A 6 20.15 25.57 -18.01
CA LYS A 6 19.31 24.66 -18.81
C LYS A 6 19.49 23.20 -18.41
N LEU A 7 20.71 22.78 -18.09
CA LEU A 7 20.99 21.40 -17.64
C LEU A 7 20.41 21.14 -16.25
N VAL A 8 20.46 22.12 -15.35
CA VAL A 8 19.84 21.99 -14.00
C VAL A 8 18.33 21.85 -14.09
N ILE A 9 17.67 22.66 -14.93
CA ILE A 9 16.22 22.54 -15.16
C ILE A 9 15.89 21.17 -15.77
N PHE A 10 16.63 20.75 -16.78
CA PHE A 10 16.42 19.44 -17.42
C PHE A 10 16.54 18.30 -16.40
N LEU A 11 17.55 18.31 -15.55
CA LEU A 11 17.74 17.30 -14.49
C LEU A 11 16.60 17.33 -13.46
N LEU A 12 16.11 18.51 -13.07
CA LEU A 12 14.99 18.63 -12.13
C LEU A 12 13.69 18.09 -12.75
N VAL A 13 13.41 18.41 -14.00
CA VAL A 13 12.22 17.89 -14.72
C VAL A 13 12.34 16.39 -14.92
N PHE A 14 13.51 15.90 -15.34
CA PHE A 14 13.78 14.48 -15.55
C PHE A 14 13.68 13.67 -14.24
N PHE A 15 14.18 14.23 -13.13
CA PHE A 15 14.05 13.63 -11.80
C PHE A 15 12.59 13.52 -11.37
N ASN A 16 11.78 14.57 -11.57
CA ASN A 16 10.34 14.51 -11.29
C ASN A 16 9.61 13.47 -12.14
N LEU A 17 9.95 13.35 -13.44
CA LEU A 17 9.36 12.35 -14.33
C LEU A 17 9.68 10.92 -13.92
N ILE A 18 10.88 10.66 -13.35
CA ILE A 18 11.27 9.34 -12.85
C ILE A 18 10.50 8.99 -11.55
N PHE A 19 10.36 9.92 -10.63
CA PHE A 19 9.69 9.68 -9.36
C PHE A 19 8.16 9.56 -9.46
N PHE A 20 7.55 10.12 -10.51
CA PHE A 20 6.09 10.07 -10.69
C PHE A 20 5.56 8.70 -11.16
N ARG A 21 6.41 7.72 -11.44
CA ARG A 21 6.00 6.46 -12.10
C ARG A 21 5.70 5.27 -11.19
N PHE A 22 5.80 5.37 -9.86
CA PHE A 22 5.61 4.21 -8.99
C PHE A 22 4.38 4.24 -8.08
N CYS A 23 3.30 4.88 -8.49
CA CYS A 23 2.02 4.63 -7.84
C CYS A 23 1.30 3.50 -8.59
N PHE A 24 1.56 2.24 -8.21
CA PHE A 24 0.75 1.12 -8.70
C PHE A 24 -0.71 1.37 -8.33
N ALA A 25 -1.53 1.44 -9.37
CA ALA A 25 -2.94 1.84 -9.24
C ALA A 25 -3.74 0.85 -8.41
N LEU A 26 -3.47 -0.45 -8.58
CA LEU A 26 -4.18 -1.55 -7.98
C LEU A 26 -3.24 -2.39 -7.12
N LYS A 27 -3.66 -2.75 -5.92
CA LYS A 27 -2.90 -3.57 -4.99
C LYS A 27 -3.77 -4.57 -4.23
N PHE A 28 -3.16 -5.57 -3.65
CA PHE A 28 -3.81 -6.42 -2.67
C PHE A 28 -4.12 -5.62 -1.39
N ASN A 29 -5.28 -5.84 -0.81
CA ASN A 29 -5.72 -5.22 0.43
C ASN A 29 -5.94 -6.24 1.54
N GLU A 30 -6.60 -7.34 1.24
CA GLU A 30 -6.93 -8.39 2.20
C GLU A 30 -6.95 -9.75 1.50
N ILE A 31 -6.46 -10.79 2.18
CA ILE A 31 -6.45 -12.18 1.71
C ILE A 31 -7.12 -13.03 2.76
N PHE A 32 -8.14 -13.79 2.38
CA PHE A 32 -8.82 -14.77 3.24
C PHE A 32 -8.61 -16.17 2.70
N PRO A 33 -7.56 -16.89 3.17
CA PRO A 33 -7.17 -18.18 2.62
C PRO A 33 -7.72 -19.37 3.40
N ASN A 34 -8.23 -19.19 4.63
CA ASN A 34 -8.54 -20.28 5.57
C ASN A 34 -9.95 -20.14 6.17
N PRO A 35 -11.01 -20.33 5.36
CA PRO A 35 -12.38 -20.33 5.84
C PRO A 35 -12.71 -21.59 6.65
N GLU A 36 -13.72 -21.53 7.52
CA GLU A 36 -14.19 -22.68 8.28
C GLU A 36 -14.61 -23.86 7.36
N GLY A 37 -14.08 -25.03 7.65
CA GLY A 37 -14.38 -26.29 6.97
C GLY A 37 -13.68 -26.44 5.62
N LYS A 38 -14.45 -26.66 4.54
CA LYS A 38 -13.88 -26.82 3.19
C LYS A 38 -13.64 -25.46 2.53
N ASP A 39 -12.44 -25.24 1.99
CA ASP A 39 -12.01 -23.98 1.36
C ASP A 39 -12.73 -23.68 0.03
N LEU A 40 -13.33 -24.70 -0.59
CA LEU A 40 -13.92 -24.59 -1.92
C LEU A 40 -14.95 -23.47 -2.03
N ASN A 41 -14.67 -22.47 -2.88
CA ASN A 41 -15.48 -21.29 -3.17
C ASN A 41 -15.69 -20.32 -1.98
N LYS A 42 -14.92 -20.46 -0.91
CA LYS A 42 -15.02 -19.58 0.26
C LYS A 42 -13.81 -18.66 0.41
N GLU A 43 -12.65 -19.05 -0.14
CA GLU A 43 -11.46 -18.21 -0.15
C GLU A 43 -11.67 -16.98 -1.04
N TRP A 44 -11.13 -15.84 -0.65
CA TRP A 44 -11.23 -14.63 -1.45
C TRP A 44 -9.99 -13.73 -1.30
N ILE A 45 -9.85 -12.85 -2.26
CA ILE A 45 -8.81 -11.83 -2.35
C ILE A 45 -9.49 -10.50 -2.58
N GLU A 46 -9.16 -9.50 -1.78
CA GLU A 46 -9.60 -8.14 -1.97
C GLU A 46 -8.50 -7.29 -2.60
N LEU A 47 -8.89 -6.55 -3.61
CA LEU A 47 -8.06 -5.56 -4.29
C LEU A 47 -8.52 -4.17 -3.89
N TYR A 48 -7.59 -3.22 -3.83
CA TYR A 48 -7.85 -1.81 -3.58
C TYR A 48 -7.30 -0.94 -4.70
N ASN A 49 -8.14 -0.07 -5.26
CA ASN A 49 -7.70 0.90 -6.25
C ASN A 49 -7.17 2.17 -5.58
N ASN A 50 -5.85 2.26 -5.46
CA ASN A 50 -5.17 3.43 -4.87
C ASN A 50 -4.86 4.53 -5.90
N SER A 51 -5.28 4.38 -7.17
CA SER A 51 -5.04 5.40 -8.19
C SER A 51 -6.02 6.57 -8.11
N SER A 52 -5.79 7.56 -8.95
CA SER A 52 -6.69 8.71 -9.13
C SER A 52 -7.79 8.48 -10.17
N SER A 53 -7.86 7.29 -10.79
CA SER A 53 -8.81 6.95 -11.84
C SER A 53 -9.41 5.56 -11.60
N SER A 54 -10.52 5.28 -12.30
CA SER A 54 -11.09 3.93 -12.32
C SER A 54 -10.18 2.95 -13.07
N VAL A 55 -10.18 1.69 -12.65
CA VAL A 55 -9.42 0.59 -13.25
C VAL A 55 -10.38 -0.49 -13.70
N ASP A 56 -10.34 -0.88 -14.97
CA ASP A 56 -11.05 -2.05 -15.47
C ASP A 56 -10.19 -3.31 -15.25
N LEU A 57 -10.75 -4.28 -14.55
CA LEU A 57 -10.06 -5.53 -14.20
C LEU A 57 -9.97 -6.55 -15.32
N TYR A 58 -10.56 -6.31 -16.48
CA TYR A 58 -10.50 -7.26 -17.59
C TYR A 58 -9.06 -7.71 -17.90
N ASN A 59 -8.84 -9.02 -17.96
CA ASN A 59 -7.53 -9.66 -18.16
C ASN A 59 -6.48 -9.47 -17.04
N TYR A 60 -6.79 -8.85 -15.91
CA TYR A 60 -5.91 -8.94 -14.75
C TYR A 60 -5.84 -10.37 -14.24
N LYS A 61 -4.73 -10.71 -13.63
CA LYS A 61 -4.43 -12.07 -13.15
C LYS A 61 -3.95 -12.05 -11.71
N VAL A 62 -4.30 -13.09 -10.99
CA VAL A 62 -3.61 -13.49 -9.76
C VAL A 62 -2.88 -14.80 -10.04
N LYS A 63 -1.59 -14.86 -9.73
CA LYS A 63 -0.75 -16.04 -9.85
C LYS A 63 -0.24 -16.47 -8.48
N ASP A 64 -0.33 -17.75 -8.14
CA ASP A 64 0.21 -18.32 -6.92
C ASP A 64 1.69 -18.72 -7.05
N LYS A 65 2.29 -19.16 -5.93
CA LYS A 65 3.67 -19.66 -5.87
C LYS A 65 3.90 -20.87 -6.75
N ALA A 66 2.90 -21.73 -6.93
CA ALA A 66 2.95 -22.93 -7.77
C ALA A 66 2.80 -22.63 -9.27
N GLY A 67 2.47 -21.40 -9.64
CA GLY A 67 2.28 -20.97 -11.02
C GLY A 67 0.84 -21.12 -11.53
N LYS A 68 -0.13 -21.49 -10.68
CA LYS A 68 -1.54 -21.47 -11.06
C LYS A 68 -2.02 -20.03 -11.24
N ILE A 69 -2.92 -19.82 -12.18
CA ILE A 69 -3.39 -18.48 -12.56
C ILE A 69 -4.91 -18.42 -12.52
N PHE A 70 -5.43 -17.50 -11.73
CA PHE A 70 -6.78 -16.97 -11.88
C PHE A 70 -6.74 -15.73 -12.77
N ARG A 71 -7.64 -15.65 -13.76
CA ARG A 71 -7.79 -14.51 -14.67
C ARG A 71 -9.19 -13.93 -14.58
N VAL A 72 -9.30 -12.63 -14.41
CA VAL A 72 -10.56 -11.92 -14.51
C VAL A 72 -11.00 -11.90 -15.98
N LYS A 73 -12.18 -12.43 -16.28
CA LYS A 73 -12.69 -12.60 -17.65
C LYS A 73 -13.69 -11.55 -18.06
N ASP A 74 -14.31 -10.90 -17.10
CA ASP A 74 -15.35 -9.92 -17.30
C ASP A 74 -14.85 -8.51 -17.00
N HIS A 75 -15.53 -7.51 -17.54
CA HIS A 75 -15.25 -6.11 -17.30
C HIS A 75 -15.83 -5.69 -15.93
N TYR A 76 -14.94 -5.46 -14.95
CA TYR A 76 -15.30 -4.90 -13.66
C TYR A 76 -14.55 -3.59 -13.44
N LEU A 77 -15.28 -2.50 -13.31
CA LEU A 77 -14.72 -1.18 -13.12
C LEU A 77 -14.63 -0.87 -11.61
N ILE A 78 -13.41 -0.79 -11.09
CA ILE A 78 -13.16 -0.35 -9.72
C ILE A 78 -12.87 1.15 -9.74
N LYS A 79 -13.72 1.95 -9.10
CA LYS A 79 -13.49 3.39 -8.99
C LYS A 79 -12.30 3.70 -8.08
N GLN A 80 -11.87 4.95 -8.11
CA GLN A 80 -10.85 5.45 -7.20
C GLN A 80 -11.24 5.20 -5.74
N LYS A 81 -10.30 4.67 -4.94
CA LYS A 81 -10.49 4.37 -3.50
C LYS A 81 -11.57 3.34 -3.18
N GLU A 82 -11.97 2.55 -4.15
CA GLU A 82 -12.89 1.42 -3.95
C GLU A 82 -12.13 0.09 -3.78
N PHE A 83 -12.81 -0.83 -3.12
CA PHE A 83 -12.38 -2.22 -2.96
C PHE A 83 -13.12 -3.11 -3.96
N PHE A 84 -12.48 -4.22 -4.32
CA PHE A 84 -13.09 -5.26 -5.16
C PHE A 84 -12.66 -6.64 -4.72
N VAL A 85 -13.63 -7.54 -4.51
CA VAL A 85 -13.39 -8.89 -4.04
C VAL A 85 -13.47 -9.87 -5.20
N ILE A 86 -12.48 -10.75 -5.29
CA ILE A 86 -12.43 -11.88 -6.24
C ILE A 86 -12.41 -13.21 -5.49
N TYR A 87 -13.15 -14.17 -6.01
CA TYR A 87 -13.19 -15.57 -5.55
C TYR A 87 -12.44 -16.44 -6.56
N PRO A 88 -11.16 -16.78 -6.31
CA PRO A 88 -10.31 -17.41 -7.31
C PRO A 88 -10.60 -18.90 -7.52
N ASN A 89 -11.27 -19.54 -6.57
CA ASN A 89 -11.62 -20.97 -6.60
C ASN A 89 -12.61 -21.31 -7.73
N PRO A 90 -12.56 -22.50 -8.32
CA PRO A 90 -11.61 -23.60 -8.08
C PRO A 90 -10.30 -23.49 -8.87
N LYS A 91 -10.07 -22.41 -9.62
CA LYS A 91 -8.90 -22.28 -10.51
C LYS A 91 -7.60 -22.03 -9.77
N LEU A 92 -7.66 -21.28 -8.68
CA LEU A 92 -6.55 -21.01 -7.79
C LEU A 92 -7.06 -21.22 -6.36
N ILE A 93 -6.40 -22.09 -5.60
CA ILE A 93 -6.62 -22.33 -4.18
C ILE A 93 -5.47 -21.63 -3.46
N ILE A 94 -5.79 -20.85 -2.43
CA ILE A 94 -4.80 -20.08 -1.69
C ILE A 94 -4.30 -20.94 -0.52
N ASN A 95 -3.01 -21.31 -0.51
CA ASN A 95 -2.47 -22.00 0.64
C ASN A 95 -2.47 -21.07 1.86
N ASN A 96 -2.93 -21.57 2.99
CA ASN A 96 -3.00 -20.79 4.25
C ASN A 96 -1.64 -20.60 4.94
N GLN A 97 -0.55 -21.11 4.37
CA GLN A 97 0.83 -20.96 4.81
C GLN A 97 1.79 -21.11 3.61
N ASP A 98 2.94 -20.43 3.68
CA ASP A 98 4.02 -20.47 2.67
C ASP A 98 3.55 -20.15 1.25
N GLU A 99 2.60 -19.23 1.11
CA GLU A 99 2.05 -18.80 -0.18
C GLU A 99 2.65 -17.47 -0.64
N ILE A 100 2.71 -17.31 -1.95
CA ILE A 100 3.06 -16.06 -2.61
C ILE A 100 2.05 -15.79 -3.71
N LEU A 101 1.35 -14.67 -3.60
CA LEU A 101 0.43 -14.22 -4.64
C LEU A 101 1.02 -13.03 -5.38
N TYR A 102 0.89 -13.02 -6.71
CA TYR A 102 1.29 -11.94 -7.59
C TYR A 102 0.06 -11.38 -8.30
N LEU A 103 -0.13 -10.06 -8.23
CA LEU A 103 -1.11 -9.33 -9.03
C LEU A 103 -0.45 -8.88 -10.33
N ILE A 104 -1.02 -9.27 -11.46
CA ILE A 104 -0.43 -9.07 -12.78
C ILE A 104 -1.45 -8.34 -13.66
N ASN A 105 -1.01 -7.29 -14.35
CA ASN A 105 -1.85 -6.52 -15.24
C ASN A 105 -1.95 -7.17 -16.64
N PRO A 106 -2.82 -6.64 -17.55
CA PRO A 106 -2.95 -7.17 -18.90
C PRO A 106 -1.68 -7.08 -19.78
N LYS A 107 -0.69 -6.27 -19.36
CA LYS A 107 0.62 -6.16 -20.04
C LYS A 107 1.65 -7.13 -19.49
N GLU A 108 1.25 -8.10 -18.67
CA GLU A 108 2.12 -9.08 -17.98
C GLU A 108 3.09 -8.46 -16.96
N GLU A 109 2.84 -7.23 -16.50
CA GLU A 109 3.64 -6.58 -15.47
C GLU A 109 3.12 -6.95 -14.07
N ILE A 110 4.02 -7.30 -13.15
CA ILE A 110 3.67 -7.52 -11.74
C ILE A 110 3.45 -6.16 -11.08
N LEU A 111 2.22 -5.94 -10.63
CA LEU A 111 1.82 -4.71 -9.94
C LEU A 111 2.06 -4.81 -8.44
N ASP A 112 1.77 -5.96 -7.87
CA ASP A 112 1.86 -6.17 -6.42
C ASP A 112 2.16 -7.64 -6.10
N LYS A 113 2.63 -7.85 -4.87
CA LYS A 113 3.00 -9.17 -4.35
C LYS A 113 2.72 -9.24 -2.86
N VAL A 114 2.06 -10.30 -2.42
CA VAL A 114 1.89 -10.64 -1.00
C VAL A 114 2.55 -11.98 -0.69
N VAL A 115 3.13 -12.09 0.51
CA VAL A 115 3.80 -13.32 0.99
C VAL A 115 3.18 -13.72 2.31
N LEU A 116 2.53 -14.87 2.32
CA LEU A 116 1.95 -15.50 3.50
C LEU A 116 2.98 -16.47 4.07
N LYS A 117 3.83 -16.01 4.99
CA LYS A 117 4.88 -16.84 5.60
C LYS A 117 4.35 -17.72 6.73
N GLU A 118 3.52 -17.13 7.58
CA GLU A 118 2.96 -17.77 8.76
C GLU A 118 1.64 -18.45 8.41
N LYS A 119 1.30 -19.50 9.18
CA LYS A 119 0.00 -20.15 9.03
C LYS A 119 -1.10 -19.18 9.46
N ILE A 120 -2.00 -18.87 8.55
CA ILE A 120 -3.16 -18.03 8.84
C ILE A 120 -4.20 -18.89 9.57
N PRO A 121 -4.65 -18.46 10.77
CA PRO A 121 -5.69 -19.19 11.51
C PRO A 121 -7.00 -19.24 10.73
N GLU A 122 -7.85 -20.22 11.08
CA GLU A 122 -9.20 -20.33 10.54
C GLU A 122 -10.01 -19.08 10.89
N GLU A 123 -10.85 -18.59 9.97
CA GLU A 123 -11.69 -17.38 10.11
C GLU A 123 -10.90 -16.07 10.35
N ILE A 124 -9.63 -16.05 10.01
CA ILE A 124 -8.76 -14.86 10.10
C ILE A 124 -8.28 -14.50 8.70
N SER A 125 -8.27 -13.21 8.39
CA SER A 125 -7.70 -12.65 7.18
C SER A 125 -6.26 -12.16 7.38
N TYR A 126 -5.56 -11.94 6.28
CA TYR A 126 -4.25 -11.31 6.21
C TYR A 126 -4.38 -9.98 5.47
N CYS A 127 -4.24 -8.88 6.20
CA CYS A 127 -4.62 -7.53 5.78
C CYS A 127 -3.43 -6.58 5.68
N LEU A 128 -3.48 -5.69 4.72
CA LEU A 128 -2.54 -4.58 4.61
C LEU A 128 -3.00 -3.41 5.48
N ILE A 129 -2.37 -3.23 6.64
CA ILE A 129 -2.65 -2.16 7.62
C ILE A 129 -1.38 -1.33 7.81
N GLU A 130 -1.44 -0.01 7.62
CA GLU A 130 -0.29 0.89 7.78
C GLU A 130 0.95 0.43 6.98
N ASN A 131 0.74 -0.02 5.74
CA ASN A 131 1.76 -0.59 4.84
C ASN A 131 2.47 -1.85 5.38
N LYS A 132 1.86 -2.56 6.32
CA LYS A 132 2.33 -3.84 6.84
C LYS A 132 1.24 -4.89 6.75
N TRP A 133 1.60 -6.09 6.34
CA TRP A 133 0.70 -7.22 6.36
C TRP A 133 0.57 -7.77 7.77
N LYS A 134 -0.65 -7.97 8.26
CA LYS A 134 -0.99 -8.43 9.62
C LYS A 134 -2.22 -9.31 9.59
N PHE A 135 -2.39 -10.14 10.61
CA PHE A 135 -3.67 -10.79 10.88
C PHE A 135 -4.73 -9.76 11.26
N CYS A 136 -5.94 -9.96 10.79
CA CYS A 136 -7.06 -9.04 11.01
C CYS A 136 -8.40 -9.80 11.03
N PRO A 137 -9.46 -9.24 11.59
CA PRO A 137 -10.81 -9.76 11.38
C PRO A 137 -11.20 -9.57 9.91
N LEU A 138 -12.18 -10.33 9.42
CA LEU A 138 -12.70 -10.18 8.07
C LEU A 138 -13.33 -8.80 7.89
N THR A 139 -12.86 -8.06 6.85
CA THR A 139 -13.33 -6.69 6.59
C THR A 139 -13.85 -6.49 5.18
N LEU A 140 -14.35 -7.53 4.55
CA LEU A 140 -14.79 -7.62 3.16
C LEU A 140 -15.47 -6.32 2.67
N GLY A 141 -14.87 -5.65 1.66
CA GLY A 141 -15.38 -4.43 1.06
C GLY A 141 -15.25 -3.17 1.94
N LYS A 142 -14.44 -3.22 3.00
CA LYS A 142 -14.26 -2.12 3.96
C LYS A 142 -12.78 -1.91 4.28
N GLU A 143 -12.49 -0.83 5.00
CA GLU A 143 -11.15 -0.60 5.53
C GLU A 143 -10.74 -1.68 6.54
N ASN A 144 -9.49 -2.14 6.41
CA ASN A 144 -8.93 -3.14 7.31
C ASN A 144 -8.81 -2.63 8.75
N LYS A 145 -9.16 -3.49 9.71
CA LYS A 145 -9.09 -3.20 11.14
C LYS A 145 -8.03 -4.06 11.83
N LYS A 146 -7.46 -3.56 12.92
CA LYS A 146 -6.57 -4.34 13.77
C LYS A 146 -7.39 -5.31 14.64
N LEU A 147 -6.88 -6.54 14.85
CA LEU A 147 -7.53 -7.57 15.68
C LEU A 147 -7.90 -7.10 17.10
N PHE A 148 -7.19 -6.11 17.64
CA PHE A 148 -7.35 -5.65 19.03
C PHE A 148 -8.22 -4.40 19.19
N GLU A 149 -8.78 -3.83 18.12
CA GLU A 149 -9.66 -2.64 18.26
C GLU A 149 -11.11 -2.98 18.67
N GLU A 150 -11.57 -4.21 18.47
CA GLU A 150 -12.93 -4.62 18.84
C GLU A 150 -13.07 -5.09 20.31
N SER A 151 -12.01 -5.68 20.90
CA SER A 151 -12.09 -6.20 22.28
C SER A 151 -11.88 -5.14 23.36
N VAL A 152 -11.42 -3.94 23.04
CA VAL A 152 -11.16 -2.86 24.02
C VAL A 152 -12.38 -1.98 24.26
N LYS A 153 -13.40 -2.05 23.41
CA LYS A 153 -14.63 -1.25 23.62
C LYS A 153 -15.61 -1.83 24.63
N GLU A 154 -15.47 -3.10 25.01
CA GLU A 154 -16.46 -3.75 25.90
C GLU A 154 -16.06 -3.85 27.36
N ASN A 155 -14.79 -3.74 27.74
CA ASN A 155 -14.41 -3.90 29.15
C ASN A 155 -13.08 -3.21 29.51
N VAL A 156 -12.99 -1.90 29.53
CA VAL A 156 -12.00 -1.24 30.41
C VAL A 156 -12.35 0.24 30.66
N ASN A 157 -12.82 0.54 31.85
CA ASN A 157 -12.67 1.84 32.51
C ASN A 157 -11.17 2.03 32.86
N TYR A 158 -10.34 2.47 31.93
CA TYR A 158 -9.02 3.02 32.23
C TYR A 158 -9.14 4.52 32.46
N SER A 159 -8.54 5.00 33.53
CA SER A 159 -8.47 6.41 33.85
C SER A 159 -7.83 7.18 32.68
N GLN A 160 -8.39 8.33 32.33
CA GLN A 160 -7.98 9.17 31.21
C GLN A 160 -6.49 9.61 31.24
N ASP A 161 -5.83 9.49 32.37
CA ASP A 161 -4.46 9.97 32.58
C ASP A 161 -3.40 9.09 31.91
N GLU A 162 -3.63 7.78 31.77
CA GLU A 162 -2.65 6.86 31.15
C GLU A 162 -2.67 6.91 29.61
N ILE A 163 -3.76 7.39 29.01
CA ILE A 163 -3.90 7.54 27.56
C ILE A 163 -3.17 8.79 27.06
N LEU A 164 -3.16 9.86 27.86
CA LEU A 164 -2.50 11.13 27.50
C LEU A 164 -0.96 10.99 27.43
N GLU A 165 -0.35 10.17 28.26
CA GLU A 165 1.10 10.00 28.27
C GLU A 165 1.62 9.20 27.06
N LYS A 166 0.88 8.22 26.58
CA LYS A 166 1.26 7.42 25.38
C LYS A 166 1.03 8.17 24.06
N THR A 167 0.03 9.05 23.98
CA THR A 167 -0.23 9.83 22.76
C THR A 167 0.79 10.95 22.57
N ASN A 168 1.24 11.60 23.65
CA ASN A 168 2.25 12.66 23.55
C ASN A 168 3.61 12.16 23.04
N ASN A 169 4.04 10.93 23.39
CA ASN A 169 5.31 10.36 22.93
C ASN A 169 5.31 9.95 21.46
N SER A 170 4.15 9.59 20.87
CA SER A 170 4.05 9.24 19.46
C SER A 170 3.98 10.47 18.56
N PHE A 171 3.32 11.53 19.03
CA PHE A 171 3.17 12.79 18.30
C PHE A 171 4.51 13.55 18.18
N ASP A 172 5.32 13.56 19.25
CA ASP A 172 6.62 14.22 19.26
C ASP A 172 7.63 13.62 18.26
N ARG A 173 7.58 12.31 18.04
CA ARG A 173 8.48 11.63 17.10
C ARG A 173 8.13 11.90 15.63
N SER A 174 6.84 11.99 15.30
CA SER A 174 6.38 12.29 13.95
C SER A 174 6.60 13.76 13.58
N SER A 175 6.34 14.67 14.50
CA SER A 175 6.53 16.12 14.28
C SER A 175 8.00 16.50 14.11
N LYS A 176 8.92 15.88 14.85
CA LYS A 176 10.38 16.08 14.70
C LYS A 176 10.87 15.60 13.33
N PHE A 177 10.34 14.52 12.79
CA PHE A 177 10.72 14.02 11.46
C PHE A 177 10.23 14.96 10.35
N PHE A 178 9.03 15.51 10.50
CA PHE A 178 8.45 16.45 9.52
C PHE A 178 9.21 17.80 9.54
N LEU A 179 9.53 18.32 10.72
CA LEU A 179 10.33 19.55 10.88
C LEU A 179 11.76 19.38 10.35
N PHE A 180 12.36 18.20 10.54
CA PHE A 180 13.71 17.91 10.04
C PHE A 180 13.73 17.85 8.50
N SER A 181 12.73 17.25 7.87
CA SER A 181 12.58 17.19 6.42
C SER A 181 12.39 18.57 5.78
N THR A 182 11.56 19.42 6.39
CA THR A 182 11.34 20.80 5.91
C THR A 182 12.57 21.69 6.10
N PHE A 183 13.35 21.48 7.17
CA PHE A 183 14.58 22.23 7.42
C PHE A 183 15.67 21.89 6.40
N ILE A 184 15.82 20.61 6.01
CA ILE A 184 16.78 20.19 4.97
C ILE A 184 16.42 20.81 3.63
N SER A 185 15.14 20.82 3.24
CA SER A 185 14.72 21.42 1.97
C SER A 185 14.90 22.93 1.92
N ALA A 186 14.64 23.64 3.03
CA ALA A 186 14.84 25.07 3.14
C ALA A 186 16.33 25.48 3.11
N THR A 187 17.19 24.72 3.81
CA THR A 187 18.64 24.97 3.79
C THR A 187 19.24 24.70 2.42
N PHE A 188 18.80 23.66 1.73
CA PHE A 188 19.24 23.35 0.37
C PHE A 188 18.83 24.45 -0.62
N ALA A 189 17.58 24.92 -0.55
CA ALA A 189 17.09 26.05 -1.36
C ALA A 189 17.87 27.35 -1.09
N TYR A 190 18.19 27.64 0.17
CA TYR A 190 18.99 28.80 0.55
C TYR A 190 20.42 28.75 -0.02
N PHE A 191 21.08 27.57 0.06
CA PHE A 191 22.42 27.39 -0.52
C PHE A 191 22.43 27.52 -2.04
N LEU A 192 21.36 27.03 -2.71
CA LEU A 192 21.20 27.15 -4.15
C LEU A 192 21.00 28.60 -4.58
N ALA A 193 20.14 29.35 -3.86
CA ALA A 193 19.90 30.77 -4.11
C ALA A 193 21.14 31.62 -3.92
N ARG A 194 21.91 31.35 -2.85
CA ARG A 194 23.18 32.07 -2.57
C ARG A 194 24.25 31.80 -3.61
N LYS A 195 24.34 30.58 -4.13
CA LYS A 195 25.25 30.22 -5.23
C LYS A 195 24.84 30.87 -6.55
N LEU A 196 23.55 30.99 -6.83
CA LEU A 196 23.02 31.68 -8.02
C LEU A 196 23.28 33.18 -7.95
N HIS A 197 23.16 33.82 -6.78
CA HIS A 197 23.44 35.24 -6.60
C HIS A 197 24.93 35.58 -6.83
N PHE A 198 25.84 34.62 -6.59
CA PHE A 198 27.28 34.81 -6.84
C PHE A 198 27.66 34.77 -8.33
N PHE A 199 26.79 34.22 -9.18
CA PHE A 199 27.04 34.07 -10.63
C PHE A 199 26.28 35.07 -11.52
N LEU A 200 25.46 35.98 -10.94
CA LEU A 200 24.82 37.06 -11.67
C LEU A 200 25.79 38.24 -11.80
N PRO A 201 26.00 38.76 -13.03
CA PRO A 201 26.82 39.94 -13.20
C PRO A 201 26.16 41.13 -12.53
N LYS A 202 26.94 41.87 -11.71
CA LYS A 202 26.51 43.16 -11.21
C LYS A 202 26.53 44.11 -12.40
N HIS A 203 25.38 44.62 -12.79
CA HIS A 203 25.23 45.79 -13.65
C HIS A 203 25.45 47.05 -12.83
#